data_81523c1c0f0d82a353575fbcad829d26
#
_entry.id   81523c1c0f0d82a353575fbcad829d26
#
_cell.length_a   1.000
_cell.length_b   1.000
_cell.length_c   1.000
_cell.angle_alpha   90.00
_cell.angle_beta   90.00
_cell.angle_gamma   90.00
#
_symmetry.space_group_name_H-M   'P 1'
#
loop_
_entity.id
_entity.type
_entity.pdbx_description
1 polymer ?
#
loop_
_entity_poly.entity_id
_entity_poly.type
_entity_poly.pdbx_seq_one_letter_code
_entity_poly.pdbx_strand_id
1 'polypeptide(L)'
;MAKIDIFNLPKPVMQTGVAGKKLMFAGTNDLGKSFQSARFPKPLLLAAEAGGSAITCPQIPIDNWSKFCEVVKQLTADSTKAQEVYQTIIVDTVEELVSRCEESVCRRFGVADISLVQSADVKKNPNGYSYARNQFKQQVNALSNAGFCVIFITHSEENEVTDPITGETFKKLFPFGYNKEKSSNRFVCNLCDFVFMLVPQGVDPETNKTILSKAICKETNRAFARSRFTQMQTYIEAFTAENVTAAIEEAIKKEAENAGAGLVEFTQVNHNFNRDDYFEMLKPYIAKLAPLYPEYVAKVIAEQLGENRKITSATEDEVAELGAIYDELSDFCCSRGIVVD
;
A
#
# COMPACT_ATOMS: atom_id res chain seq x y z
N MET A 1 -10.12 11.87 23.04
CA MET A 1 -10.75 11.74 21.69
C MET A 1 -12.17 12.24 21.73
N ALA A 2 -12.65 12.93 20.69
CA ALA A 2 -14.07 13.24 20.59
C ALA A 2 -14.84 11.92 20.47
N LYS A 3 -15.88 11.74 21.29
CA LYS A 3 -16.74 10.55 21.28
C LYS A 3 -17.38 10.44 19.88
N ILE A 4 -17.21 9.29 19.21
CA ILE A 4 -17.83 9.07 17.90
C ILE A 4 -19.37 9.00 18.10
N ASP A 5 -20.09 9.91 17.47
CA ASP A 5 -21.55 9.87 17.40
C ASP A 5 -21.97 9.32 16.02
N ILE A 6 -22.32 8.06 16.00
CA ILE A 6 -22.72 7.35 14.76
C ILE A 6 -24.04 7.89 14.18
N PHE A 7 -24.83 8.66 14.94
CA PHE A 7 -26.10 9.24 14.50
C PHE A 7 -25.93 10.65 13.92
N ASN A 8 -24.75 11.27 14.12
CA ASN A 8 -24.40 12.60 13.63
C ASN A 8 -23.08 12.59 12.85
N LEU A 9 -22.95 11.66 11.89
CA LEU A 9 -21.77 11.60 11.02
C LEU A 9 -21.74 12.83 10.08
N PRO A 10 -20.53 13.34 9.77
CA PRO A 10 -20.37 14.40 8.78
C PRO A 10 -20.86 13.93 7.39
N LYS A 11 -21.21 14.88 6.53
CA LYS A 11 -21.56 14.56 5.14
C LYS A 11 -20.39 13.82 4.46
N PRO A 12 -20.68 12.84 3.58
CA PRO A 12 -19.63 12.14 2.87
C PRO A 12 -18.78 13.10 2.04
N VAL A 13 -17.46 12.88 2.05
CA VAL A 13 -16.50 13.66 1.29
C VAL A 13 -15.57 12.72 0.52
N MET A 14 -15.09 13.18 -0.64
CA MET A 14 -14.09 12.47 -1.45
C MET A 14 -12.82 13.31 -1.54
N GLN A 15 -11.68 12.64 -1.40
CA GLN A 15 -10.38 13.28 -1.53
C GLN A 15 -10.00 13.50 -3.00
N THR A 16 -9.69 14.75 -3.35
CA THR A 16 -9.19 15.15 -4.67
C THR A 16 -7.72 14.76 -4.87
N GLY A 17 -7.26 14.82 -6.12
CA GLY A 17 -5.87 14.61 -6.50
C GLY A 17 -5.34 13.20 -6.26
N VAL A 18 -4.04 13.04 -6.32
CA VAL A 18 -3.33 11.75 -6.20
C VAL A 18 -2.69 11.53 -4.81
N ALA A 19 -2.69 12.54 -3.94
CA ALA A 19 -2.16 12.42 -2.59
C ALA A 19 -2.83 11.27 -1.82
N GLY A 20 -2.04 10.46 -1.13
CA GLY A 20 -2.50 9.29 -0.37
C GLY A 20 -2.99 8.12 -1.23
N LYS A 21 -2.95 8.21 -2.56
CA LYS A 21 -3.39 7.15 -3.46
C LYS A 21 -2.24 6.25 -3.90
N LYS A 22 -2.59 5.01 -4.21
CA LYS A 22 -1.69 3.97 -4.71
C LYS A 22 -2.03 3.67 -6.16
N LEU A 23 -1.10 3.93 -7.06
CA LEU A 23 -1.22 3.71 -8.49
C LEU A 23 -0.29 2.58 -8.91
N MET A 24 -0.66 1.81 -9.92
CA MET A 24 0.20 0.83 -10.57
C MET A 24 0.20 1.06 -12.07
N PHE A 25 1.40 1.11 -12.66
CA PHE A 25 1.61 1.14 -14.10
C PHE A 25 2.22 -0.19 -14.54
N ALA A 26 1.41 -1.01 -15.21
CA ALA A 26 1.78 -2.33 -15.73
C ALA A 26 1.98 -2.26 -17.25
N GLY A 27 2.97 -2.96 -17.77
CA GLY A 27 3.22 -3.02 -19.22
C GLY A 27 4.61 -3.56 -19.54
N THR A 28 4.85 -3.86 -20.81
CA THR A 28 6.17 -4.27 -21.30
C THR A 28 7.20 -3.15 -21.17
N ASN A 29 8.45 -3.40 -21.52
CA ASN A 29 9.49 -2.38 -21.54
C ASN A 29 9.17 -1.27 -22.55
N ASP A 30 9.82 -0.13 -22.41
CA ASP A 30 9.80 1.03 -23.33
C ASP A 30 8.42 1.72 -23.49
N LEU A 31 7.47 1.46 -22.61
CA LEU A 31 6.16 2.14 -22.60
C LEU A 31 6.14 3.47 -21.82
N GLY A 32 7.30 3.93 -21.35
CA GLY A 32 7.42 5.20 -20.64
C GLY A 32 7.01 5.17 -19.17
N LYS A 33 6.84 3.99 -18.53
CA LYS A 33 6.41 3.86 -17.12
C LYS A 33 7.24 4.72 -16.18
N SER A 34 8.53 4.43 -16.06
CA SER A 34 9.45 5.13 -15.17
C SER A 34 9.61 6.61 -15.54
N PHE A 35 9.69 6.89 -16.85
CA PHE A 35 9.82 8.24 -17.38
C PHE A 35 8.61 9.13 -17.04
N GLN A 36 7.39 8.64 -17.18
CA GLN A 36 6.20 9.40 -16.82
C GLN A 36 5.98 9.45 -15.30
N SER A 37 6.32 8.39 -14.57
CA SER A 37 6.25 8.40 -13.10
C SER A 37 7.15 9.51 -12.51
N ALA A 38 8.33 9.72 -13.06
CA ALA A 38 9.26 10.78 -12.64
C ALA A 38 8.76 12.21 -12.95
N ARG A 39 7.64 12.38 -13.64
CA ARG A 39 6.97 13.66 -13.91
C ARG A 39 5.82 13.98 -12.98
N PHE A 40 5.48 13.08 -12.09
CA PHE A 40 4.55 13.38 -11.01
C PHE A 40 5.18 14.42 -10.03
N PRO A 41 4.36 15.09 -9.22
CA PRO A 41 4.88 16.14 -8.31
C PRO A 41 5.97 15.61 -7.35
N LYS A 42 7.11 16.29 -7.30
CA LYS A 42 8.21 16.01 -6.36
C LYS A 42 8.54 14.52 -6.21
N PRO A 43 8.99 13.84 -7.28
CA PRO A 43 9.19 12.40 -7.27
C PRO A 43 10.44 11.98 -6.51
N LEU A 44 10.36 10.81 -5.84
CA LEU A 44 11.48 10.04 -5.33
C LEU A 44 11.38 8.62 -5.89
N LEU A 45 12.40 8.20 -6.63
CA LEU A 45 12.49 6.85 -7.19
C LEU A 45 13.19 5.90 -6.20
N LEU A 46 12.51 4.86 -5.80
CA LEU A 46 13.05 3.73 -5.05
C LEU A 46 13.35 2.62 -6.07
N ALA A 47 14.61 2.59 -6.53
CA ALA A 47 15.07 1.67 -7.56
C ALA A 47 15.37 0.29 -6.95
N ALA A 48 14.43 -0.64 -7.07
CA ALA A 48 14.63 -2.03 -6.66
C ALA A 48 15.32 -2.85 -7.77
N GLU A 49 15.27 -2.38 -9.01
CA GLU A 49 15.94 -2.96 -10.17
C GLU A 49 17.07 -2.06 -10.66
N ALA A 50 18.10 -2.65 -11.28
CA ALA A 50 19.16 -1.89 -11.93
C ALA A 50 18.63 -1.33 -13.27
N GLY A 51 18.64 0.00 -13.45
CA GLY A 51 18.17 0.61 -14.72
C GLY A 51 17.78 2.09 -14.63
N GLY A 52 17.75 2.66 -13.43
CA GLY A 52 17.31 4.04 -13.20
C GLY A 52 18.22 5.16 -13.75
N SER A 53 19.35 4.82 -14.41
CA SER A 53 20.35 5.82 -14.90
C SER A 53 19.81 6.79 -15.95
N ALA A 54 18.73 6.43 -16.64
CA ALA A 54 18.09 7.29 -17.65
C ALA A 54 16.98 8.20 -17.07
N ILE A 55 16.68 8.07 -15.79
CA ILE A 55 15.57 8.80 -15.13
C ILE A 55 16.14 9.99 -14.36
N THR A 56 15.63 11.18 -14.69
CA THR A 56 16.11 12.44 -14.11
C THR A 56 15.26 12.85 -12.91
N CYS A 57 15.33 12.09 -11.82
CA CYS A 57 14.75 12.46 -10.53
C CYS A 57 15.64 11.94 -9.38
N PRO A 58 15.47 12.44 -8.14
CA PRO A 58 16.11 11.84 -6.97
C PRO A 58 15.81 10.36 -6.87
N GLN A 59 16.83 9.55 -6.60
CA GLN A 59 16.67 8.10 -6.55
C GLN A 59 17.48 7.46 -5.43
N ILE A 60 16.93 6.41 -4.84
CA ILE A 60 17.59 5.58 -3.83
C ILE A 60 17.59 4.13 -4.34
N PRO A 61 18.76 3.50 -4.53
CA PRO A 61 18.79 2.07 -4.84
C PRO A 61 18.33 1.27 -3.61
N ILE A 62 17.35 0.40 -3.81
CA ILE A 62 16.79 -0.49 -2.78
C ILE A 62 17.31 -1.90 -3.02
N ASP A 63 18.40 -2.23 -2.40
CA ASP A 63 19.08 -3.51 -2.51
C ASP A 63 18.60 -4.57 -1.50
N ASN A 64 17.85 -4.15 -0.47
CA ASN A 64 17.25 -5.05 0.51
C ASN A 64 16.01 -4.42 1.16
N TRP A 65 15.19 -5.27 1.81
CA TRP A 65 13.95 -4.86 2.47
C TRP A 65 14.17 -3.89 3.63
N SER A 66 15.22 -4.08 4.42
CA SER A 66 15.50 -3.21 5.57
C SER A 66 15.75 -1.76 5.14
N LYS A 67 16.43 -1.56 4.02
CA LYS A 67 16.67 -0.22 3.46
C LYS A 67 15.37 0.45 3.00
N PHE A 68 14.45 -0.32 2.39
CA PHE A 68 13.13 0.19 2.07
C PHE A 68 12.38 0.64 3.33
N CYS A 69 12.36 -0.20 4.38
CA CYS A 69 11.74 0.15 5.67
C CYS A 69 12.36 1.40 6.30
N GLU A 70 13.68 1.56 6.22
CA GLU A 70 14.37 2.75 6.72
C GLU A 70 13.93 4.01 5.97
N VAL A 71 13.85 3.97 4.63
CA VAL A 71 13.37 5.09 3.82
C VAL A 71 11.92 5.42 4.19
N VAL A 72 11.05 4.43 4.33
CA VAL A 72 9.66 4.65 4.76
C VAL A 72 9.62 5.31 6.15
N LYS A 73 10.40 4.80 7.12
CA LYS A 73 10.49 5.39 8.46
C LYS A 73 10.91 6.86 8.40
N GLN A 74 11.92 7.22 7.61
CA GLN A 74 12.38 8.60 7.47
C GLN A 74 11.30 9.51 6.84
N LEU A 75 10.60 9.04 5.79
CA LEU A 75 9.55 9.79 5.13
C LEU A 75 8.31 10.02 6.00
N THR A 76 8.02 9.08 6.91
CA THR A 76 6.81 9.11 7.74
C THR A 76 7.03 9.69 9.14
N ALA A 77 8.27 9.79 9.61
CA ALA A 77 8.60 10.35 10.92
C ALA A 77 8.19 11.84 11.06
N ASP A 78 8.39 12.62 9.99
CA ASP A 78 7.89 13.99 9.83
C ASP A 78 7.40 14.16 8.40
N SER A 79 6.19 13.67 8.17
CA SER A 79 5.60 13.65 6.83
C SER A 79 5.35 15.05 6.26
N THR A 80 5.09 16.04 7.09
CA THR A 80 4.92 17.43 6.66
C THR A 80 6.21 17.95 6.02
N LYS A 81 7.33 17.80 6.72
CA LYS A 81 8.65 18.19 6.21
C LYS A 81 9.05 17.36 5.00
N ALA A 82 8.79 16.06 5.03
CA ALA A 82 9.11 15.17 3.91
C ALA A 82 8.35 15.57 2.63
N GLN A 83 7.07 15.97 2.74
CA GLN A 83 6.24 16.42 1.61
C GLN A 83 6.65 17.78 1.03
N GLU A 84 7.41 18.60 1.78
CA GLU A 84 8.04 19.79 1.20
C GLU A 84 9.05 19.41 0.10
N VAL A 85 9.67 18.22 0.20
CA VAL A 85 10.70 17.73 -0.73
C VAL A 85 10.15 16.67 -1.69
N TYR A 86 9.38 15.69 -1.19
CA TYR A 86 8.85 14.57 -1.95
C TYR A 86 7.33 14.44 -1.75
N GLN A 87 6.59 14.23 -2.83
CA GLN A 87 5.14 14.01 -2.79
C GLN A 87 4.74 12.68 -3.46
N THR A 88 5.61 12.18 -4.34
CA THR A 88 5.38 10.93 -5.06
C THR A 88 6.52 9.97 -4.80
N ILE A 89 6.21 8.78 -4.32
CA ILE A 89 7.16 7.70 -4.09
C ILE A 89 6.96 6.65 -5.18
N ILE A 90 7.99 6.44 -5.99
CA ILE A 90 7.96 5.51 -7.13
C ILE A 90 8.76 4.27 -6.75
N VAL A 91 8.18 3.10 -6.91
CA VAL A 91 8.83 1.79 -6.72
C VAL A 91 9.02 1.13 -8.09
N ASP A 92 10.25 0.96 -8.51
CA ASP A 92 10.63 0.41 -9.81
C ASP A 92 11.66 -0.73 -9.64
N THR A 93 11.31 -2.01 -9.76
CA THR A 93 9.96 -2.54 -9.97
C THR A 93 9.39 -3.13 -8.68
N VAL A 94 8.07 -3.28 -8.60
CA VAL A 94 7.42 -3.79 -7.40
C VAL A 94 7.66 -5.29 -7.20
N GLU A 95 7.79 -6.07 -8.26
CA GLU A 95 8.10 -7.49 -8.20
C GLU A 95 9.45 -7.75 -7.51
N GLU A 96 10.46 -6.93 -7.79
CA GLU A 96 11.76 -7.00 -7.14
C GLU A 96 11.66 -6.58 -5.65
N LEU A 97 10.91 -5.53 -5.34
CA LEU A 97 10.71 -5.14 -3.95
C LEU A 97 9.97 -6.22 -3.14
N VAL A 98 8.98 -6.88 -3.73
CA VAL A 98 8.27 -8.01 -3.13
C VAL A 98 9.22 -9.17 -2.87
N SER A 99 10.07 -9.52 -3.84
CA SER A 99 11.11 -10.55 -3.68
C SER A 99 12.04 -10.25 -2.50
N ARG A 100 12.50 -9.00 -2.36
CA ARG A 100 13.35 -8.58 -1.22
C ARG A 100 12.64 -8.67 0.12
N CYS A 101 11.33 -8.41 0.14
CA CYS A 101 10.52 -8.61 1.34
C CYS A 101 10.45 -10.10 1.71
N GLU A 102 10.18 -10.98 0.74
CA GLU A 102 10.12 -12.42 0.93
C GLU A 102 11.47 -13.00 1.37
N GLU A 103 12.57 -12.56 0.77
CA GLU A 103 13.94 -12.93 1.19
C GLU A 103 14.25 -12.50 2.63
N SER A 104 13.77 -11.32 3.05
CA SER A 104 13.93 -10.86 4.42
C SER A 104 13.22 -11.78 5.41
N VAL A 105 12.03 -12.25 5.05
CA VAL A 105 11.28 -13.25 5.83
C VAL A 105 12.05 -14.58 5.88
N CYS A 106 12.55 -15.06 4.73
CA CYS A 106 13.36 -16.29 4.68
C CYS A 106 14.58 -16.20 5.62
N ARG A 107 15.31 -15.09 5.57
CA ARG A 107 16.47 -14.85 6.46
C ARG A 107 16.07 -14.84 7.94
N ARG A 108 14.95 -14.20 8.27
CA ARG A 108 14.44 -14.14 9.65
C ARG A 108 14.14 -15.54 10.21
N PHE A 109 13.58 -16.43 9.40
CA PHE A 109 13.20 -17.77 9.80
C PHE A 109 14.28 -18.85 9.49
N GLY A 110 15.43 -18.46 8.93
CA GLY A 110 16.52 -19.37 8.61
C GLY A 110 16.18 -20.41 7.55
N VAL A 111 15.30 -20.07 6.59
CA VAL A 111 14.85 -20.99 5.53
C VAL A 111 15.31 -20.49 4.16
N ALA A 112 15.45 -21.42 3.19
CA ALA A 112 15.88 -21.10 1.84
C ALA A 112 14.72 -20.57 0.95
N ASP A 113 13.48 -20.93 1.26
CA ASP A 113 12.30 -20.57 0.48
C ASP A 113 11.14 -20.19 1.41
N ILE A 114 10.36 -19.19 1.02
CA ILE A 114 9.26 -18.65 1.83
C ILE A 114 8.17 -19.67 2.11
N SER A 115 7.98 -20.66 1.23
CA SER A 115 7.02 -21.75 1.41
C SER A 115 7.40 -22.69 2.56
N LEU A 116 8.67 -22.66 2.98
CA LEU A 116 9.19 -23.45 4.10
C LEU A 116 9.01 -22.77 5.45
N VAL A 117 8.58 -21.51 5.47
CA VAL A 117 8.22 -20.82 6.71
C VAL A 117 6.95 -21.45 7.24
N GLN A 118 7.14 -22.38 8.16
CA GLN A 118 6.07 -23.02 8.91
C GLN A 118 6.04 -22.44 10.30
N SER A 119 4.88 -22.18 10.77
CA SER A 119 4.65 -21.84 12.16
C SER A 119 4.88 -23.07 13.03
N ALA A 120 5.71 -22.96 14.04
CA ALA A 120 5.82 -23.97 15.10
C ALA A 120 4.48 -24.10 15.88
N ASP A 121 3.62 -23.07 15.79
CA ASP A 121 2.27 -23.04 16.33
C ASP A 121 1.30 -22.59 15.23
N VAL A 122 0.66 -23.55 14.57
CA VAL A 122 -0.31 -23.35 13.47
C VAL A 122 -1.45 -22.38 13.82
N LYS A 123 -1.69 -22.12 15.11
CA LYS A 123 -2.72 -21.20 15.58
C LYS A 123 -2.26 -19.75 15.73
N LYS A 124 -0.96 -19.49 15.81
CA LYS A 124 -0.42 -18.17 16.19
C LYS A 124 0.36 -17.44 15.10
N ASN A 125 0.87 -18.13 14.09
CA ASN A 125 1.68 -17.47 13.06
C ASN A 125 1.10 -17.67 11.66
N PRO A 126 0.99 -16.61 10.87
CA PRO A 126 0.69 -16.72 9.45
C PRO A 126 1.81 -17.48 8.73
N ASN A 127 1.49 -18.14 7.62
CA ASN A 127 2.51 -18.70 6.74
C ASN A 127 3.43 -17.58 6.19
N GLY A 128 4.61 -17.95 5.68
CA GLY A 128 5.62 -16.99 5.23
C GLY A 128 5.09 -15.94 4.25
N TYR A 129 4.27 -16.34 3.28
CA TYR A 129 3.65 -15.42 2.33
C TYR A 129 2.72 -14.42 3.02
N SER A 130 1.91 -14.86 3.97
CA SER A 130 1.03 -13.96 4.73
C SER A 130 1.83 -12.97 5.57
N TYR A 131 2.93 -13.44 6.16
CA TYR A 131 3.84 -12.61 6.92
C TYR A 131 4.47 -11.51 6.05
N ALA A 132 5.03 -11.87 4.88
CA ALA A 132 5.62 -10.92 3.94
C ALA A 132 4.57 -9.90 3.44
N ARG A 133 3.36 -10.37 3.09
CA ARG A 133 2.26 -9.50 2.65
C ARG A 133 1.86 -8.48 3.72
N ASN A 134 1.78 -8.89 4.98
CA ASN A 134 1.43 -7.98 6.08
C ASN A 134 2.51 -6.93 6.28
N GLN A 135 3.79 -7.31 6.28
CA GLN A 135 4.90 -6.35 6.36
C GLN A 135 4.89 -5.37 5.20
N PHE A 136 4.74 -5.86 3.97
CA PHE A 136 4.69 -5.02 2.77
C PHE A 136 3.50 -4.04 2.85
N LYS A 137 2.30 -4.54 3.18
CA LYS A 137 1.10 -3.73 3.33
C LYS A 137 1.27 -2.64 4.38
N GLN A 138 1.89 -2.95 5.51
CA GLN A 138 2.15 -1.99 6.58
C GLN A 138 2.99 -0.82 6.08
N GLN A 139 4.12 -1.09 5.43
CA GLN A 139 5.01 -0.05 4.91
C GLN A 139 4.33 0.81 3.82
N VAL A 140 3.63 0.18 2.88
CA VAL A 140 2.92 0.90 1.81
C VAL A 140 1.78 1.76 2.36
N ASN A 141 1.03 1.24 3.32
CA ASN A 141 -0.04 2.02 3.96
C ASN A 141 0.52 3.18 4.79
N ALA A 142 1.68 3.02 5.45
CA ALA A 142 2.34 4.12 6.15
C ALA A 142 2.63 5.28 5.20
N LEU A 143 3.16 5.03 4.00
CA LEU A 143 3.39 6.06 3.00
C LEU A 143 2.09 6.73 2.53
N SER A 144 1.08 5.94 2.16
CA SER A 144 -0.18 6.50 1.66
C SER A 144 -0.96 7.26 2.74
N ASN A 145 -0.96 6.79 3.98
CA ASN A 145 -1.59 7.48 5.12
C ASN A 145 -0.87 8.79 5.46
N ALA A 146 0.45 8.82 5.25
CA ALA A 146 1.26 10.04 5.37
C ALA A 146 1.03 11.04 4.22
N GLY A 147 0.23 10.71 3.20
CA GLY A 147 -0.15 11.58 2.09
C GLY A 147 0.69 11.46 0.84
N PHE A 148 1.66 10.55 0.79
CA PHE A 148 2.42 10.32 -0.43
C PHE A 148 1.57 9.61 -1.49
N CYS A 149 1.67 10.07 -2.74
CA CYS A 149 1.26 9.26 -3.88
C CYS A 149 2.27 8.13 -4.05
N VAL A 150 1.81 6.88 -4.01
CA VAL A 150 2.69 5.71 -4.20
C VAL A 150 2.45 5.12 -5.58
N ILE A 151 3.49 5.12 -6.43
CA ILE A 151 3.42 4.57 -7.78
C ILE A 151 4.24 3.28 -7.83
N PHE A 152 3.60 2.18 -8.17
CA PHE A 152 4.25 0.91 -8.46
C PHE A 152 4.42 0.72 -9.96
N ILE A 153 5.63 0.43 -10.38
CA ILE A 153 5.94 0.02 -11.75
C ILE A 153 6.11 -1.49 -11.77
N THR A 154 5.46 -2.14 -12.74
CA THR A 154 5.54 -3.59 -12.93
C THR A 154 5.56 -3.94 -14.42
N HIS A 155 6.07 -5.11 -14.73
CA HIS A 155 5.94 -5.70 -16.05
C HIS A 155 4.53 -6.23 -16.29
N SER A 156 4.21 -6.60 -17.52
CA SER A 156 2.99 -7.32 -17.85
C SER A 156 3.32 -8.69 -18.43
N GLU A 157 2.39 -9.62 -18.24
CA GLU A 157 2.43 -10.95 -18.86
C GLU A 157 1.11 -11.23 -19.57
N GLU A 158 1.16 -11.99 -20.65
CA GLU A 158 -0.02 -12.44 -21.38
C GLU A 158 -0.37 -13.85 -20.94
N ASN A 159 -1.62 -14.05 -20.51
CA ASN A 159 -2.13 -15.35 -20.12
C ASN A 159 -3.41 -15.70 -20.88
N GLU A 160 -3.63 -16.99 -21.11
CA GLU A 160 -4.90 -17.49 -21.64
C GLU A 160 -5.97 -17.49 -20.55
N VAL A 161 -7.13 -17.00 -20.90
CA VAL A 161 -8.33 -16.94 -20.02
C VAL A 161 -9.49 -17.55 -20.78
N THR A 162 -10.23 -18.43 -20.13
CA THR A 162 -11.47 -18.96 -20.67
C THR A 162 -12.65 -18.17 -20.11
N ASP A 163 -13.48 -17.63 -21.00
CA ASP A 163 -14.72 -16.97 -20.61
C ASP A 163 -15.67 -18.00 -19.96
N PRO A 164 -16.07 -17.81 -18.71
CA PRO A 164 -16.92 -18.78 -18.00
C PRO A 164 -18.35 -18.86 -18.55
N ILE A 165 -18.78 -17.89 -19.39
CA ILE A 165 -20.13 -17.84 -19.97
C ILE A 165 -20.14 -18.48 -21.35
N THR A 166 -19.18 -18.09 -22.21
CA THR A 166 -19.14 -18.54 -23.62
C THR A 166 -18.27 -19.78 -23.83
N GLY A 167 -17.34 -20.07 -22.89
CA GLY A 167 -16.34 -21.14 -23.04
C GLY A 167 -15.20 -20.78 -24.01
N GLU A 168 -15.20 -19.60 -24.59
CA GLU A 168 -14.15 -19.14 -25.50
C GLU A 168 -12.86 -18.84 -24.75
N THR A 169 -11.73 -19.26 -25.31
CA THR A 169 -10.40 -18.97 -24.78
C THR A 169 -9.77 -17.82 -25.55
N PHE A 170 -9.24 -16.85 -24.85
CA PHE A 170 -8.57 -15.69 -25.42
C PHE A 170 -7.37 -15.26 -24.57
N LYS A 171 -6.45 -14.51 -25.17
CA LYS A 171 -5.29 -13.96 -24.49
C LYS A 171 -5.61 -12.62 -23.83
N LYS A 172 -5.14 -12.45 -22.60
CA LYS A 172 -5.37 -11.25 -21.80
C LYS A 172 -4.08 -10.82 -21.10
N LEU A 173 -3.81 -9.52 -21.10
CA LEU A 173 -2.69 -8.91 -20.38
C LEU A 173 -3.00 -8.77 -18.91
N PHE A 174 -2.05 -9.14 -18.07
CA PHE A 174 -2.09 -8.98 -16.62
C PHE A 174 -0.81 -8.33 -16.11
N PRO A 175 -0.82 -7.64 -14.97
CA PRO A 175 0.40 -7.32 -14.24
C PRO A 175 1.17 -8.61 -13.93
N PHE A 176 2.50 -8.54 -14.00
CA PHE A 176 3.37 -9.71 -13.82
C PHE A 176 3.03 -10.49 -12.54
N GLY A 177 2.91 -11.79 -12.65
CA GLY A 177 2.62 -12.68 -11.54
C GLY A 177 1.18 -12.61 -10.98
N TYR A 178 0.27 -11.84 -11.58
CA TYR A 178 -1.11 -11.71 -11.09
C TYR A 178 -1.86 -13.05 -11.00
N ASN A 179 -1.71 -13.91 -11.99
CA ASN A 179 -2.40 -15.20 -12.08
C ASN A 179 -1.69 -16.37 -11.38
N LYS A 180 -0.53 -16.14 -10.78
CA LYS A 180 0.18 -17.18 -10.04
C LYS A 180 -0.41 -17.28 -8.62
N GLU A 181 -0.91 -18.44 -8.23
CA GLU A 181 -1.58 -18.65 -6.92
C GLU A 181 -0.74 -18.22 -5.71
N LYS A 182 0.57 -18.41 -5.79
CA LYS A 182 1.52 -18.06 -4.72
C LYS A 182 2.22 -16.73 -4.94
N SER A 183 1.81 -15.95 -5.93
CA SER A 183 2.44 -14.65 -6.20
C SER A 183 1.95 -13.58 -5.23
N SER A 184 2.91 -12.88 -4.65
CA SER A 184 2.62 -11.70 -3.85
C SER A 184 2.22 -10.48 -4.68
N ASN A 185 2.47 -10.46 -6.00
CA ASN A 185 2.13 -9.33 -6.85
C ASN A 185 0.62 -9.12 -7.00
N ARG A 186 -0.18 -10.20 -6.99
CA ARG A 186 -1.65 -10.10 -7.00
C ARG A 186 -2.18 -9.27 -5.84
N PHE A 187 -1.59 -9.42 -4.63
CA PHE A 187 -2.05 -8.65 -3.49
C PHE A 187 -1.70 -7.16 -3.62
N VAL A 188 -0.55 -6.81 -4.25
CA VAL A 188 -0.18 -5.41 -4.50
C VAL A 188 -1.18 -4.75 -5.44
N CYS A 189 -1.60 -5.43 -6.52
CA CYS A 189 -2.68 -4.94 -7.38
C CYS A 189 -3.96 -4.64 -6.59
N ASN A 190 -4.28 -5.49 -5.60
CA ASN A 190 -5.45 -5.29 -4.75
C ASN A 190 -5.30 -4.14 -3.74
N LEU A 191 -4.08 -3.74 -3.37
CA LEU A 191 -3.82 -2.56 -2.56
C LEU A 191 -3.98 -1.26 -3.35
N CYS A 192 -3.75 -1.30 -4.68
CA CYS A 192 -3.80 -0.10 -5.52
C CYS A 192 -5.22 0.43 -5.68
N ASP A 193 -5.35 1.74 -5.70
CA ASP A 193 -6.59 2.44 -6.02
C ASP A 193 -6.84 2.41 -7.52
N PHE A 194 -5.74 2.46 -8.29
CA PHE A 194 -5.75 2.40 -9.76
C PHE A 194 -4.65 1.44 -10.25
N VAL A 195 -5.01 0.59 -11.20
CA VAL A 195 -4.08 -0.22 -11.99
C VAL A 195 -4.29 0.10 -13.45
N PHE A 196 -3.28 0.67 -14.08
CA PHE A 196 -3.29 1.04 -15.50
C PHE A 196 -2.46 0.01 -16.28
N MET A 197 -3.06 -0.58 -17.33
CA MET A 197 -2.33 -1.42 -18.27
C MET A 197 -1.92 -0.60 -19.47
N LEU A 198 -0.63 -0.49 -19.70
CA LEU A 198 -0.05 0.27 -20.80
C LEU A 198 0.13 -0.62 -22.02
N VAL A 199 -0.25 -0.09 -23.17
CA VAL A 199 -0.07 -0.76 -24.46
C VAL A 199 0.55 0.20 -25.48
N PRO A 200 1.44 -0.30 -26.37
CA PRO A 200 2.06 0.53 -27.40
C PRO A 200 1.05 0.94 -28.45
N GLN A 201 1.24 2.11 -29.05
CA GLN A 201 0.46 2.60 -30.18
C GLN A 201 1.22 2.58 -31.50
N GLY A 202 2.50 2.14 -31.47
CA GLY A 202 3.35 2.07 -32.64
C GLY A 202 4.12 3.36 -32.94
N VAL A 203 4.39 3.61 -34.22
CA VAL A 203 5.18 4.72 -34.72
C VAL A 203 4.31 5.54 -35.66
N ASP A 204 4.36 6.84 -35.52
CA ASP A 204 3.72 7.78 -36.42
C ASP A 204 4.36 7.67 -37.81
N PRO A 205 3.57 7.34 -38.86
CA PRO A 205 4.10 7.10 -40.19
C PRO A 205 4.66 8.36 -40.87
N GLU A 206 4.22 9.56 -40.46
CA GLU A 206 4.66 10.82 -41.07
C GLU A 206 5.93 11.35 -40.39
N THR A 207 6.02 11.26 -39.08
CA THR A 207 7.13 11.81 -38.30
C THR A 207 8.19 10.78 -37.92
N ASN A 208 7.90 9.50 -38.11
CA ASN A 208 8.72 8.36 -37.68
C ASN A 208 9.08 8.40 -36.17
N LYS A 209 8.21 9.02 -35.36
CA LYS A 209 8.37 9.07 -33.90
C LYS A 209 7.46 8.05 -33.22
N THR A 210 7.95 7.48 -32.13
CA THR A 210 7.12 6.61 -31.28
C THR A 210 5.93 7.39 -30.72
N ILE A 211 4.73 6.87 -30.95
CA ILE A 211 3.50 7.42 -30.38
C ILE A 211 3.48 7.05 -28.88
N LEU A 212 3.08 8.00 -28.03
CA LEU A 212 2.94 7.73 -26.59
C LEU A 212 2.02 6.54 -26.34
N SER A 213 2.37 5.72 -25.37
CA SER A 213 1.57 4.55 -25.01
C SER A 213 0.15 4.95 -24.61
N LYS A 214 -0.79 4.05 -24.84
CA LYS A 214 -2.17 4.17 -24.36
C LYS A 214 -2.30 3.48 -23.01
N ALA A 215 -3.04 4.06 -22.09
CA ALA A 215 -3.34 3.42 -20.81
C ALA A 215 -4.79 2.91 -20.80
N ILE A 216 -4.97 1.64 -20.45
CA ILE A 216 -6.26 1.02 -20.18
C ILE A 216 -6.51 1.15 -18.68
N CYS A 217 -7.63 1.83 -18.31
CA CYS A 217 -7.91 2.24 -16.94
C CYS A 217 -9.03 1.41 -16.27
N LYS A 218 -9.83 0.71 -17.07
CA LYS A 218 -10.85 -0.25 -16.65
C LYS A 218 -10.61 -1.59 -17.30
N GLU A 219 -10.98 -2.65 -16.62
CA GLU A 219 -10.86 -4.00 -17.13
C GLU A 219 -11.59 -4.18 -18.44
N THR A 220 -10.94 -4.84 -19.38
CA THR A 220 -11.47 -5.22 -20.70
C THR A 220 -11.26 -6.71 -20.93
N ASN A 221 -11.84 -7.26 -21.99
CA ASN A 221 -11.57 -8.65 -22.38
C ASN A 221 -10.08 -8.91 -22.71
N ARG A 222 -9.31 -7.87 -23.03
CA ARG A 222 -7.93 -7.97 -23.48
C ARG A 222 -6.89 -7.60 -22.43
N ALA A 223 -7.29 -6.87 -21.37
CA ALA A 223 -6.36 -6.40 -20.35
C ALA A 223 -7.02 -6.29 -18.99
N PHE A 224 -6.29 -6.69 -17.96
CA PHE A 224 -6.63 -6.36 -16.58
C PHE A 224 -6.27 -4.90 -16.31
N ALA A 225 -7.23 -4.17 -15.78
CA ALA A 225 -7.05 -2.83 -15.24
C ALA A 225 -8.06 -2.64 -14.10
N ARG A 226 -7.83 -1.67 -13.23
CA ARG A 226 -8.68 -1.46 -12.06
C ARG A 226 -8.76 0.00 -11.70
N SER A 227 -9.95 0.45 -11.33
CA SER A 227 -10.19 1.71 -10.65
C SER A 227 -11.18 1.50 -9.51
N ARG A 228 -10.96 2.16 -8.37
CA ARG A 228 -11.97 2.22 -7.29
C ARG A 228 -13.11 3.17 -7.63
N PHE A 229 -12.90 4.07 -8.59
CA PHE A 229 -13.89 5.05 -9.02
C PHE A 229 -14.64 4.53 -10.26
N THR A 230 -15.96 4.43 -10.16
CA THR A 230 -16.81 3.88 -11.23
C THR A 230 -16.83 4.81 -12.43
N GLN A 231 -16.62 6.11 -12.22
CA GLN A 231 -16.61 7.15 -13.24
C GLN A 231 -15.28 7.30 -13.98
N MET A 232 -14.27 6.45 -13.66
CA MET A 232 -13.02 6.44 -14.41
C MET A 232 -13.28 6.13 -15.90
N GLN A 233 -12.62 6.86 -16.79
CA GLN A 233 -12.68 6.57 -18.24
C GLN A 233 -11.98 5.23 -18.54
N THR A 234 -12.34 4.60 -19.67
CA THR A 234 -11.77 3.29 -20.03
C THR A 234 -10.35 3.42 -20.54
N TYR A 235 -10.03 4.50 -21.24
CA TYR A 235 -8.73 4.72 -21.88
C TYR A 235 -8.20 6.12 -21.63
N ILE A 236 -6.88 6.24 -21.50
CA ILE A 236 -6.12 7.47 -21.65
C ILE A 236 -5.29 7.30 -22.92
N GLU A 237 -5.59 8.08 -23.96
CA GLU A 237 -5.01 7.92 -25.30
C GLU A 237 -3.51 8.19 -25.34
N ALA A 238 -3.03 9.13 -24.53
CA ALA A 238 -1.61 9.43 -24.38
C ALA A 238 -1.24 9.31 -22.92
N PHE A 239 -0.44 8.32 -22.58
CA PHE A 239 0.04 8.09 -21.22
C PHE A 239 1.09 9.13 -20.84
N THR A 240 0.65 10.15 -20.12
CA THR A 240 1.51 11.17 -19.47
C THR A 240 1.08 11.36 -18.03
N ALA A 241 1.97 11.89 -17.19
CA ALA A 241 1.66 12.19 -15.79
C ALA A 241 0.46 13.14 -15.68
N GLU A 242 0.40 14.16 -16.54
CA GLU A 242 -0.68 15.15 -16.59
C GLU A 242 -2.02 14.50 -16.95
N ASN A 243 -2.04 13.68 -18.01
CA ASN A 243 -3.28 13.03 -18.47
C ASN A 243 -3.79 12.01 -17.45
N VAL A 244 -2.89 11.28 -16.76
CA VAL A 244 -3.27 10.35 -15.68
C VAL A 244 -3.87 11.12 -14.51
N THR A 245 -3.21 12.20 -14.08
CA THR A 245 -3.70 13.03 -12.97
C THR A 245 -5.07 13.64 -13.30
N ALA A 246 -5.20 14.23 -14.48
CA ALA A 246 -6.47 14.83 -14.94
C ALA A 246 -7.61 13.78 -15.01
N ALA A 247 -7.32 12.58 -15.52
CA ALA A 247 -8.30 11.49 -15.58
C ALA A 247 -8.76 11.02 -14.20
N ILE A 248 -7.84 10.94 -13.22
CA ILE A 248 -8.15 10.60 -11.84
C ILE A 248 -9.01 11.69 -11.19
N GLU A 249 -8.64 12.95 -11.34
CA GLU A 249 -9.38 14.10 -10.78
C GLU A 249 -10.80 14.18 -11.36
N GLU A 250 -10.94 14.00 -12.67
CA GLU A 250 -12.25 13.99 -13.30
C GLU A 250 -13.13 12.82 -12.81
N ALA A 251 -12.54 11.62 -12.65
CA ALA A 251 -13.25 10.48 -12.12
C ALA A 251 -13.75 10.72 -10.70
N ILE A 252 -12.91 11.30 -9.83
CA ILE A 252 -13.27 11.65 -8.45
C ILE A 252 -14.40 12.69 -8.43
N LYS A 253 -14.29 13.73 -9.26
CA LYS A 253 -15.28 14.79 -9.34
C LYS A 253 -16.66 14.25 -9.75
N LYS A 254 -16.72 13.46 -10.83
CA LYS A 254 -17.95 12.84 -11.30
C LYS A 254 -18.54 11.86 -10.26
N GLU A 255 -17.70 11.08 -9.58
CA GLU A 255 -18.16 10.19 -8.53
C GLU A 255 -18.74 10.97 -7.34
N ALA A 256 -18.10 12.07 -6.92
CA ALA A 256 -18.59 12.93 -5.86
C ALA A 256 -19.93 13.60 -6.23
N GLU A 257 -20.05 14.12 -7.46
CA GLU A 257 -21.30 14.69 -7.99
C GLU A 257 -22.44 13.66 -7.95
N ASN A 258 -22.19 12.44 -8.44
CA ASN A 258 -23.17 11.37 -8.46
C ASN A 258 -23.60 10.91 -7.05
N ALA A 259 -22.66 10.94 -6.10
CA ALA A 259 -22.90 10.55 -4.70
C ALA A 259 -23.44 11.70 -3.83
N GLY A 260 -23.51 12.93 -4.33
CA GLY A 260 -23.83 14.11 -3.54
C GLY A 260 -22.80 14.40 -2.43
N ALA A 261 -21.54 13.97 -2.64
CA ALA A 261 -20.44 14.10 -1.70
C ALA A 261 -19.68 15.42 -1.93
N GLY A 262 -19.13 16.00 -0.85
CA GLY A 262 -18.20 17.11 -0.93
C GLY A 262 -16.83 16.69 -1.43
N LEU A 263 -16.07 17.64 -2.01
CA LEU A 263 -14.67 17.45 -2.35
C LEU A 263 -13.78 18.09 -1.29
N VAL A 264 -12.75 17.37 -0.88
CA VAL A 264 -11.75 17.85 0.09
C VAL A 264 -10.34 17.53 -0.42
N GLU A 265 -9.38 18.37 -0.10
CA GLU A 265 -7.97 18.03 -0.27
C GLU A 265 -7.56 16.90 0.68
N PHE A 266 -6.45 16.23 0.37
CA PHE A 266 -5.91 15.23 1.27
C PHE A 266 -5.67 15.85 2.64
N THR A 267 -6.38 15.35 3.63
CA THR A 267 -6.10 15.67 5.02
C THR A 267 -5.45 14.43 5.62
N GLN A 268 -4.24 14.58 6.12
CA GLN A 268 -3.56 13.49 6.79
C GLN A 268 -4.44 13.03 7.95
N VAL A 269 -4.96 11.83 7.83
CA VAL A 269 -5.60 11.17 8.97
C VAL A 269 -4.44 10.68 9.83
N ASN A 270 -4.09 11.43 10.85
CA ASN A 270 -3.14 10.98 11.85
C ASN A 270 -3.74 9.77 12.59
N HIS A 271 -3.60 8.59 12.01
CA HIS A 271 -3.80 7.32 12.69
C HIS A 271 -2.52 6.84 13.38
N ASN A 272 -1.45 7.61 13.30
CA ASN A 272 -0.25 7.33 14.04
C ASN A 272 -0.45 7.89 15.45
N PHE A 273 -1.07 7.07 16.29
CA PHE A 273 -0.96 7.29 17.72
C PHE A 273 0.53 7.26 18.07
N ASN A 274 1.00 8.31 18.71
CA ASN A 274 2.33 8.31 19.28
C ASN A 274 2.35 7.48 20.57
N ARG A 275 3.51 7.34 21.17
CA ARG A 275 3.66 6.61 22.44
C ARG A 275 2.73 7.10 23.53
N ASP A 276 2.62 8.40 23.68
CA ASP A 276 1.83 9.03 24.75
C ASP A 276 0.32 8.86 24.50
N ASP A 277 -0.12 8.87 23.24
CA ASP A 277 -1.50 8.53 22.87
C ASP A 277 -1.85 7.09 23.29
N TYR A 278 -0.97 6.13 23.02
CA TYR A 278 -1.18 4.75 23.46
C TYR A 278 -1.15 4.60 24.98
N PHE A 279 -0.33 5.37 25.67
CA PHE A 279 -0.37 5.37 27.13
C PHE A 279 -1.72 5.81 27.68
N GLU A 280 -2.28 6.89 27.13
CA GLU A 280 -3.61 7.35 27.52
C GLU A 280 -4.70 6.33 27.16
N MET A 281 -4.62 5.70 26.01
CA MET A 281 -5.56 4.67 25.58
C MET A 281 -5.47 3.38 26.41
N LEU A 282 -4.28 2.99 26.84
CA LEU A 282 -4.05 1.77 27.63
C LEU A 282 -4.40 1.91 29.11
N LYS A 283 -4.33 3.13 29.66
CA LYS A 283 -4.63 3.38 31.08
C LYS A 283 -5.95 2.78 31.57
N PRO A 284 -7.10 3.02 30.89
CA PRO A 284 -8.39 2.48 31.38
C PRO A 284 -8.43 0.95 31.29
N TYR A 285 -7.85 0.36 30.24
CA TYR A 285 -7.79 -1.11 30.11
C TYR A 285 -6.94 -1.75 31.21
N ILE A 286 -5.78 -1.19 31.52
CA ILE A 286 -4.90 -1.69 32.57
C ILE A 286 -5.56 -1.51 33.94
N ALA A 287 -6.12 -0.35 34.20
CA ALA A 287 -6.81 -0.09 35.47
C ALA A 287 -7.97 -1.06 35.70
N LYS A 288 -8.66 -1.47 34.64
CA LYS A 288 -9.78 -2.42 34.71
C LYS A 288 -9.32 -3.87 34.81
N LEU A 289 -8.31 -4.25 34.01
CA LEU A 289 -7.90 -5.65 33.86
C LEU A 289 -6.84 -6.10 34.88
N ALA A 290 -5.89 -5.25 35.27
CA ALA A 290 -4.82 -5.67 36.15
C ALA A 290 -5.30 -6.19 37.53
N PRO A 291 -6.35 -5.64 38.17
CA PRO A 291 -6.89 -6.20 39.39
C PRO A 291 -7.60 -7.55 39.23
N LEU A 292 -8.17 -7.80 38.04
CA LEU A 292 -8.99 -8.99 37.77
C LEU A 292 -8.20 -10.13 37.09
N TYR A 293 -7.25 -9.75 36.24
CA TYR A 293 -6.47 -10.65 35.38
C TYR A 293 -4.97 -10.26 35.33
N PRO A 294 -4.26 -10.18 36.51
CA PRO A 294 -2.91 -9.65 36.57
C PRO A 294 -1.91 -10.45 35.74
N GLU A 295 -2.02 -11.77 35.73
CA GLU A 295 -1.12 -12.65 34.96
C GLU A 295 -1.32 -12.48 33.47
N TYR A 296 -2.57 -12.28 33.02
CA TYR A 296 -2.85 -12.07 31.60
C TYR A 296 -2.28 -10.73 31.12
N VAL A 297 -2.51 -9.64 31.87
CA VAL A 297 -1.98 -8.32 31.51
C VAL A 297 -0.45 -8.33 31.49
N ALA A 298 0.18 -8.96 32.50
CA ALA A 298 1.64 -9.09 32.55
C ALA A 298 2.18 -9.89 31.34
N LYS A 299 1.50 -10.99 30.97
CA LYS A 299 1.86 -11.81 29.83
C LYS A 299 1.79 -11.01 28.51
N VAL A 300 0.70 -10.31 28.25
CA VAL A 300 0.51 -9.50 27.04
C VAL A 300 1.62 -8.43 26.92
N ILE A 301 1.94 -7.76 28.02
CA ILE A 301 3.03 -6.77 28.02
C ILE A 301 4.39 -7.43 27.78
N ALA A 302 4.67 -8.58 28.43
CA ALA A 302 5.93 -9.27 28.27
C ALA A 302 6.15 -9.84 26.85
N GLU A 303 5.09 -10.30 26.19
CA GLU A 303 5.14 -10.80 24.82
C GLU A 303 5.51 -9.72 23.82
N GLN A 304 5.15 -8.46 24.06
CA GLN A 304 5.41 -7.36 23.15
C GLN A 304 6.65 -6.55 23.51
N LEU A 305 6.83 -6.20 24.77
CA LEU A 305 7.93 -5.33 25.23
C LEU A 305 9.11 -6.11 25.86
N GLY A 306 8.93 -7.40 26.17
CA GLY A 306 9.90 -8.22 26.87
C GLY A 306 9.60 -8.40 28.37
N GLU A 307 10.20 -9.44 28.98
CA GLU A 307 9.97 -9.80 30.39
C GLU A 307 10.32 -8.67 31.35
N ASN A 308 9.52 -8.52 32.40
CA ASN A 308 9.69 -7.53 33.47
C ASN A 308 9.63 -6.04 33.03
N ARG A 309 9.18 -5.76 31.83
CA ARG A 309 8.97 -4.39 31.37
C ARG A 309 7.57 -3.88 31.71
N LYS A 310 7.48 -2.57 31.88
CA LYS A 310 6.19 -1.87 32.05
C LYS A 310 5.87 -1.09 30.79
N ILE A 311 4.60 -0.88 30.51
CA ILE A 311 4.18 -0.04 29.37
C ILE A 311 4.85 1.34 29.41
N THR A 312 4.97 1.94 30.61
CA THR A 312 5.62 3.25 30.78
C THR A 312 7.12 3.25 30.46
N SER A 313 7.74 2.09 30.29
CA SER A 313 9.14 1.98 29.86
C SER A 313 9.31 1.83 28.34
N ALA A 314 8.22 1.81 27.59
CA ALA A 314 8.29 1.75 26.13
C ALA A 314 8.89 3.03 25.56
N THR A 315 9.70 2.87 24.50
CA THR A 315 10.34 3.97 23.78
C THR A 315 9.48 4.46 22.61
N GLU A 316 9.86 5.56 21.98
CA GLU A 316 9.19 6.06 20.78
C GLU A 316 9.30 5.08 19.58
N ASP A 317 10.28 4.20 19.57
CA ASP A 317 10.44 3.18 18.54
C ASP A 317 9.54 1.95 18.76
N GLU A 318 8.89 1.82 19.93
CA GLU A 318 8.04 0.69 20.32
C GLU A 318 6.54 1.02 20.26
N VAL A 319 6.17 2.00 19.45
CA VAL A 319 4.76 2.41 19.25
C VAL A 319 3.92 1.29 18.65
N ALA A 320 4.49 0.46 17.78
CA ALA A 320 3.80 -0.68 17.19
C ALA A 320 3.49 -1.77 18.23
N GLU A 321 4.39 -2.00 19.16
CA GLU A 321 4.23 -2.92 20.29
C GLU A 321 3.15 -2.44 21.25
N LEU A 322 3.09 -1.14 21.52
CA LEU A 322 2.02 -0.53 22.32
C LEU A 322 0.66 -0.68 21.63
N GLY A 323 0.61 -0.54 20.32
CA GLY A 323 -0.59 -0.81 19.52
C GLY A 323 -1.06 -2.26 19.64
N ALA A 324 -0.15 -3.21 19.53
CA ALA A 324 -0.46 -4.63 19.67
C ALA A 324 -0.99 -4.96 21.09
N ILE A 325 -0.42 -4.36 22.13
CA ILE A 325 -0.93 -4.49 23.52
C ILE A 325 -2.35 -3.95 23.62
N TYR A 326 -2.60 -2.77 23.04
CA TYR A 326 -3.95 -2.16 23.06
C TYR A 326 -4.98 -3.06 22.39
N ASP A 327 -4.68 -3.54 21.19
CA ASP A 327 -5.59 -4.40 20.43
C ASP A 327 -5.91 -5.68 21.20
N GLU A 328 -4.91 -6.32 21.78
CA GLU A 328 -5.09 -7.58 22.52
C GLU A 328 -5.89 -7.39 23.82
N LEU A 329 -5.64 -6.33 24.58
CA LEU A 329 -6.43 -6.01 25.78
C LEU A 329 -7.87 -5.59 25.43
N SER A 330 -8.04 -4.86 24.33
CA SER A 330 -9.36 -4.46 23.83
C SER A 330 -10.18 -5.68 23.39
N ASP A 331 -9.59 -6.58 22.61
CA ASP A 331 -10.23 -7.82 22.16
C ASP A 331 -10.61 -8.73 23.33
N PHE A 332 -9.73 -8.80 24.35
CA PHE A 332 -10.02 -9.56 25.57
C PHE A 332 -11.24 -8.99 26.28
N CYS A 333 -11.35 -7.67 26.42
CA CYS A 333 -12.52 -7.02 27.02
C CYS A 333 -13.79 -7.29 26.19
N CYS A 334 -13.72 -7.10 24.87
CA CYS A 334 -14.85 -7.34 23.98
C CYS A 334 -15.35 -8.79 24.04
N SER A 335 -14.43 -9.75 24.02
CA SER A 335 -14.77 -11.19 24.05
C SER A 335 -15.44 -11.63 25.36
N ARG A 336 -15.26 -10.89 26.45
CA ARG A 336 -15.79 -11.17 27.79
C ARG A 336 -16.90 -10.21 28.24
N GLY A 337 -17.29 -9.27 27.37
CA GLY A 337 -18.31 -8.27 27.71
C GLY A 337 -17.88 -7.31 28.83
N ILE A 338 -16.56 -7.09 29.00
CA ILE A 338 -16.01 -6.15 29.99
C ILE A 338 -16.09 -4.76 29.41
N VAL A 339 -16.84 -3.88 30.03
CA VAL A 339 -16.93 -2.47 29.64
C VAL A 339 -15.75 -1.70 30.25
N VAL A 340 -15.02 -1.00 29.43
CA VAL A 340 -13.94 -0.09 29.79
C VAL A 340 -14.43 1.33 29.52
N ASP A 341 -14.53 2.15 30.56
CA ASP A 341 -15.04 3.54 30.51
C ASP A 341 -13.96 4.53 30.06
#